data_f841c96fd32bf3c97956253e04c83047
#
_entry.id   f841c96fd32bf3c97956253e04c83047
#
_cell.length_a   1.000
_cell.length_b   1.000
_cell.length_c   1.000
_cell.angle_alpha   90.00
_cell.angle_beta   90.00
_cell.angle_gamma   90.00
#
_symmetry.space_group_name_H-M   'P 1'
#
loop_
_entity.id
_entity.type
_entity.pdbx_description
1 polymer ?
#
loop_
_entity_poly.entity_id
_entity_poly.type
_entity_poly.pdbx_seq_one_letter_code
_entity_poly.pdbx_strand_id
1 'polypeptide(L)'
;IDNFSVSNIFGPDFVHTSNLFNNFMNTATANAIIVQYPSVGETFDFGTGSFTVLAPNGISQNSNDNSLVIKLENGSNSFIFTGDAEETSEQDMISTGMNLDCDVLSVGHHGSASSTTWDFLEATSPSYAVISCGINNQYNHPSADTMGRLSDMGIPVFRTDKQGTIIAVSDGTTISWSQEPCDDYSSGDSSVNASTGVAGGNSDQEETTASEQEESNNTDVGTMVWIPATGEKYHSIPNCGRMNPDTARQVSRSEAEAMGYGPCSKCY
;
A
#
# COMPACT_ATOMS: atom_id res chain seq x y z
N ILE A 1 6.23 23.17 0.77
CA ILE A 1 7.28 24.11 1.16
C ILE A 1 6.78 25.55 1.00
N ASP A 2 6.23 25.94 -0.16
CA ASP A 2 5.82 27.31 -0.44
C ASP A 2 4.70 27.86 0.46
N ASN A 3 3.89 26.97 1.04
CA ASN A 3 2.73 27.34 1.87
C ASN A 3 2.97 27.18 3.38
N PHE A 4 4.08 26.58 3.78
CA PHE A 4 4.40 26.30 5.18
C PHE A 4 5.84 26.60 5.49
N SER A 5 6.12 26.99 6.73
CA SER A 5 7.48 27.10 7.24
C SER A 5 8.01 25.69 7.51
N VAL A 6 8.93 25.22 6.67
CA VAL A 6 9.55 23.90 6.76
C VAL A 6 11.00 24.07 7.19
N SER A 7 11.40 23.46 8.31
CA SER A 7 12.76 23.52 8.83
C SER A 7 13.61 22.32 8.43
N ASN A 8 13.01 21.14 8.37
CA ASN A 8 13.71 19.90 8.05
C ASN A 8 12.90 19.10 7.03
N ILE A 9 13.61 18.44 6.12
CA ILE A 9 13.07 17.47 5.19
C ILE A 9 13.94 16.22 5.31
N PHE A 10 13.30 15.08 5.52
CA PHE A 10 13.93 13.77 5.53
C PHE A 10 13.42 12.95 4.35
N GLY A 11 14.28 12.17 3.73
CA GLY A 11 13.94 11.29 2.63
C GLY A 11 14.93 10.14 2.50
N PRO A 12 14.67 9.15 1.65
CA PRO A 12 15.67 8.14 1.31
C PRO A 12 16.77 8.74 0.43
N ASP A 13 17.99 8.21 0.50
CA ASP A 13 19.10 8.57 -0.40
C ASP A 13 18.86 7.93 -1.78
N PHE A 14 17.75 8.28 -2.40
CA PHE A 14 17.29 7.75 -3.67
C PHE A 14 17.00 8.87 -4.65
N VAL A 15 17.64 8.81 -5.82
CA VAL A 15 17.47 9.81 -6.88
C VAL A 15 16.49 9.28 -7.92
N HIS A 16 15.41 9.98 -8.11
CA HIS A 16 14.43 9.69 -9.16
C HIS A 16 14.57 10.69 -10.32
N THR A 17 14.32 10.22 -11.56
CA THR A 17 14.48 11.04 -12.77
C THR A 17 13.21 11.80 -13.18
N SER A 18 12.11 11.68 -12.40
CA SER A 18 10.85 12.34 -12.72
C SER A 18 10.91 13.87 -12.57
N ASN A 19 10.11 14.56 -13.37
CA ASN A 19 9.96 16.01 -13.22
C ASN A 19 9.44 16.40 -11.82
N LEU A 20 8.63 15.55 -11.19
CA LEU A 20 8.09 15.80 -9.85
C LEU A 20 9.24 15.82 -8.82
N PHE A 21 10.12 14.82 -8.85
CA PHE A 21 11.29 14.77 -7.98
C PHE A 21 12.21 15.97 -8.20
N ASN A 22 12.51 16.29 -9.45
CA ASN A 22 13.34 17.45 -9.78
C ASN A 22 12.72 18.77 -9.28
N ASN A 23 11.40 18.95 -9.43
CA ASN A 23 10.70 20.12 -8.92
C ASN A 23 10.74 20.18 -7.39
N PHE A 24 10.56 19.06 -6.70
CA PHE A 24 10.69 18.98 -5.25
C PHE A 24 12.11 19.42 -4.79
N MET A 25 13.16 18.87 -5.37
CA MET A 25 14.56 19.18 -5.03
C MET A 25 14.90 20.65 -5.34
N ASN A 26 14.41 21.18 -6.47
CA ASN A 26 14.59 22.59 -6.83
C ASN A 26 13.88 23.51 -5.83
N THR A 27 12.67 23.15 -5.41
CA THR A 27 11.90 23.94 -4.44
C THR A 27 12.58 23.92 -3.07
N ALA A 28 13.07 22.77 -2.59
CA ALA A 28 13.84 22.68 -1.36
C ALA A 28 15.09 23.57 -1.41
N THR A 29 15.85 23.50 -2.51
CA THR A 29 17.05 24.31 -2.74
C THR A 29 16.72 25.81 -2.78
N ALA A 30 15.66 26.21 -3.47
CA ALA A 30 15.24 27.61 -3.58
C ALA A 30 14.85 28.22 -2.22
N ASN A 31 14.37 27.37 -1.30
CA ASN A 31 14.03 27.77 0.07
C ASN A 31 15.19 27.52 1.07
N ALA A 32 16.39 27.23 0.59
CA ALA A 32 17.57 26.94 1.39
C ALA A 32 17.39 25.79 2.40
N ILE A 33 16.54 24.81 2.06
CA ILE A 33 16.29 23.62 2.87
C ILE A 33 17.13 22.48 2.31
N ILE A 34 17.93 21.86 3.18
CA ILE A 34 18.71 20.68 2.83
C ILE A 34 17.87 19.44 3.13
N VAL A 35 17.68 18.58 2.12
CA VAL A 35 17.08 17.26 2.31
C VAL A 35 18.09 16.38 3.03
N GLN A 36 17.70 15.82 4.14
CA GLN A 36 18.52 14.93 4.97
C GLN A 36 18.20 13.47 4.61
N TYR A 37 19.23 12.63 4.57
CA TYR A 37 19.12 11.20 4.24
C TYR A 37 19.58 10.39 5.45
N PRO A 38 18.68 10.17 6.44
CA PRO A 38 19.03 9.50 7.66
C PRO A 38 19.28 8.01 7.43
N SER A 39 20.16 7.44 8.25
CA SER A 39 20.43 6.01 8.28
C SER A 39 19.46 5.28 9.20
N VAL A 40 19.25 3.99 8.96
CA VAL A 40 18.47 3.13 9.85
C VAL A 40 19.10 3.13 11.26
N GLY A 41 18.24 3.29 12.27
CA GLY A 41 18.61 3.42 13.68
C GLY A 41 18.90 4.86 14.13
N GLU A 42 19.00 5.83 13.22
CA GLU A 42 19.09 7.24 13.65
C GLU A 42 17.79 7.71 14.28
N THR A 43 17.93 8.48 15.37
CA THR A 43 16.81 9.01 16.15
C THR A 43 16.84 10.53 16.16
N PHE A 44 15.69 11.13 16.02
CA PHE A 44 15.50 12.59 15.97
C PHE A 44 14.44 13.02 16.98
N ASP A 45 14.69 14.14 17.66
CA ASP A 45 13.69 14.75 18.53
C ASP A 45 12.50 15.29 17.74
N PHE A 46 11.29 15.06 18.25
CA PHE A 46 10.05 15.53 17.66
C PHE A 46 9.09 16.02 18.75
N GLY A 47 9.17 17.29 19.08
CA GLY A 47 8.37 17.88 20.17
C GLY A 47 8.77 17.29 21.53
N THR A 48 7.81 16.59 22.19
CA THR A 48 8.04 15.86 23.45
C THR A 48 8.45 14.41 23.25
N GLY A 49 8.39 13.93 22.01
CA GLY A 49 8.76 12.57 21.62
C GLY A 49 9.99 12.56 20.72
N SER A 50 10.22 11.42 20.12
CA SER A 50 11.28 11.22 19.12
C SER A 50 10.82 10.24 18.05
N PHE A 51 11.46 10.28 16.89
CA PHE A 51 11.27 9.22 15.91
C PHE A 51 12.59 8.56 15.53
N THR A 52 12.53 7.26 15.30
CA THR A 52 13.65 6.45 14.85
C THR A 52 13.39 5.96 13.44
N VAL A 53 14.41 6.02 12.58
CA VAL A 53 14.35 5.54 11.20
C VAL A 53 14.48 4.02 11.20
N LEU A 54 13.54 3.32 10.56
CA LEU A 54 13.49 1.88 10.46
C LEU A 54 13.88 1.35 9.07
N ALA A 55 13.60 2.14 8.01
CA ALA A 55 13.90 1.79 6.61
C ALA A 55 14.15 3.09 5.80
N PRO A 56 14.75 2.99 4.61
CA PRO A 56 15.20 1.78 3.93
C PRO A 56 16.57 1.30 4.45
N ASN A 57 16.79 -0.02 4.52
CA ASN A 57 18.07 -0.63 4.89
C ASN A 57 19.09 -0.64 3.74
N GLY A 58 18.70 -0.20 2.57
CA GLY A 58 19.48 -0.06 1.36
C GLY A 58 18.57 0.44 0.24
N ILE A 59 19.15 0.81 -0.88
CA ILE A 59 18.36 1.28 -2.04
C ILE A 59 17.94 0.09 -2.90
N SER A 60 16.63 -0.11 -3.01
CA SER A 60 16.00 -1.12 -3.86
C SER A 60 15.74 -0.60 -5.27
N GLN A 61 15.62 -1.51 -6.23
CA GLN A 61 15.10 -1.21 -7.56
C GLN A 61 13.57 -0.97 -7.55
N ASN A 62 12.87 -1.57 -6.59
CA ASN A 62 11.48 -1.23 -6.31
C ASN A 62 11.43 0.07 -5.53
N SER A 63 10.84 1.11 -6.13
CA SER A 63 10.77 2.45 -5.51
C SER A 63 10.00 2.47 -4.19
N ASN A 64 9.02 1.57 -4.02
CA ASN A 64 8.21 1.49 -2.82
C ASN A 64 9.05 1.04 -1.61
N ASP A 65 9.97 0.09 -1.81
CA ASP A 65 10.89 -0.36 -0.76
C ASP A 65 11.94 0.70 -0.36
N ASN A 66 12.01 1.82 -1.08
CA ASN A 66 12.80 2.99 -0.69
C ASN A 66 12.01 3.97 0.20
N SER A 67 10.81 3.63 0.63
CA SER A 67 10.03 4.44 1.57
C SER A 67 10.81 4.66 2.87
N LEU A 68 10.81 5.91 3.33
CA LEU A 68 11.33 6.24 4.65
C LEU A 68 10.32 5.77 5.71
N VAL A 69 10.65 4.71 6.41
CA VAL A 69 9.83 4.17 7.50
C VAL A 69 10.34 4.70 8.82
N ILE A 70 9.44 5.21 9.63
CA ILE A 70 9.78 5.74 10.95
C ILE A 70 8.90 5.14 12.04
N LYS A 71 9.50 4.95 13.23
CA LYS A 71 8.78 4.71 14.48
C LYS A 71 8.81 5.98 15.32
N LEU A 72 7.65 6.58 15.55
CA LEU A 72 7.46 7.73 16.42
C LEU A 72 7.09 7.25 17.83
N GLU A 73 7.77 7.74 18.83
CA GLU A 73 7.51 7.43 20.25
C GLU A 73 7.23 8.73 21.01
N ASN A 74 6.16 8.74 21.79
CA ASN A 74 5.81 9.82 22.71
C ASN A 74 5.42 9.22 24.07
N GLY A 75 6.30 9.29 25.04
CA GLY A 75 6.12 8.63 26.33
C GLY A 75 6.01 7.11 26.17
N SER A 76 4.83 6.55 26.51
CA SER A 76 4.53 5.13 26.34
C SER A 76 3.79 4.80 25.03
N ASN A 77 3.48 5.79 24.22
CA ASN A 77 2.78 5.57 22.96
C ASN A 77 3.74 5.51 21.78
N SER A 78 3.45 4.64 20.83
CA SER A 78 4.28 4.38 19.65
C SER A 78 3.48 4.22 18.37
N PHE A 79 4.02 4.76 17.28
CA PHE A 79 3.39 4.78 15.95
C PHE A 79 4.44 4.37 14.91
N ILE A 80 4.08 3.49 13.98
CA ILE A 80 4.91 3.20 12.81
C ILE A 80 4.23 3.73 11.57
N PHE A 81 4.98 4.50 10.79
CA PHE A 81 4.57 5.03 9.48
C PHE A 81 5.43 4.38 8.40
N THR A 82 4.80 3.57 7.56
CA THR A 82 5.48 2.68 6.62
C THR A 82 5.65 3.27 5.21
N GLY A 83 4.89 4.33 4.87
CA GLY A 83 4.80 4.77 3.48
C GLY A 83 4.29 3.63 2.59
N ASP A 84 4.93 3.44 1.45
CA ASP A 84 4.60 2.38 0.50
C ASP A 84 5.57 1.17 0.61
N ALA A 85 6.29 1.02 1.73
CA ALA A 85 7.16 -0.12 1.96
C ALA A 85 6.42 -1.44 1.77
N GLU A 86 7.06 -2.36 1.04
CA GLU A 86 6.52 -3.66 0.70
C GLU A 86 7.28 -4.79 1.44
N GLU A 87 6.93 -6.04 1.16
CA GLU A 87 7.45 -7.23 1.85
C GLU A 87 8.98 -7.24 2.00
N THR A 88 9.74 -6.83 0.97
CA THR A 88 11.20 -6.81 1.03
C THR A 88 11.69 -5.86 2.12
N SER A 89 11.15 -4.64 2.16
CA SER A 89 11.50 -3.65 3.18
C SER A 89 11.05 -4.08 4.57
N GLU A 90 9.89 -4.74 4.69
CA GLU A 90 9.39 -5.30 5.96
C GLU A 90 10.33 -6.39 6.50
N GLN A 91 10.77 -7.32 5.66
CA GLN A 91 11.72 -8.36 6.03
C GLN A 91 13.09 -7.78 6.41
N ASP A 92 13.55 -6.77 5.70
CA ASP A 92 14.78 -6.05 6.06
C ASP A 92 14.66 -5.41 7.45
N MET A 93 13.55 -4.72 7.75
CA MET A 93 13.28 -4.15 9.09
C MET A 93 13.28 -5.23 10.18
N ILE A 94 12.62 -6.36 9.98
CA ILE A 94 12.58 -7.48 10.91
C ILE A 94 14.02 -8.01 11.15
N SER A 95 14.79 -8.15 10.08
CA SER A 95 16.17 -8.67 10.15
C SER A 95 17.14 -7.81 10.96
N THR A 96 16.83 -6.52 11.14
CA THR A 96 17.65 -5.63 11.97
C THR A 96 17.64 -6.02 13.46
N GLY A 97 16.59 -6.71 13.91
CA GLY A 97 16.37 -6.99 15.33
C GLY A 97 15.98 -5.76 16.16
N MET A 98 15.66 -4.64 15.53
CA MET A 98 15.14 -3.45 16.22
C MET A 98 13.75 -3.74 16.79
N ASN A 99 13.37 -3.01 17.83
CA ASN A 99 12.03 -3.13 18.40
C ASN A 99 11.00 -2.48 17.46
N LEU A 100 10.20 -3.31 16.78
CA LEU A 100 9.13 -2.89 15.87
C LEU A 100 7.75 -2.82 16.55
N ASP A 101 7.62 -3.27 17.80
CA ASP A 101 6.33 -3.22 18.52
C ASP A 101 5.76 -1.79 18.53
N CYS A 102 4.45 -1.64 18.26
CA CYS A 102 3.81 -0.33 18.21
C CYS A 102 2.34 -0.36 18.62
N ASP A 103 1.83 0.77 19.11
CA ASP A 103 0.39 0.91 19.40
C ASP A 103 -0.41 1.13 18.11
N VAL A 104 0.12 1.88 17.18
CA VAL A 104 -0.58 2.24 15.94
C VAL A 104 0.31 1.98 14.73
N LEU A 105 -0.21 1.18 13.81
CA LEU A 105 0.41 0.93 12.51
C LEU A 105 -0.31 1.72 11.41
N SER A 106 0.38 2.61 10.72
CA SER A 106 -0.05 3.08 9.42
C SER A 106 0.20 1.97 8.40
N VAL A 107 -0.88 1.37 7.90
CA VAL A 107 -0.83 0.19 7.02
C VAL A 107 -0.11 0.54 5.72
N GLY A 108 0.86 -0.28 5.35
CA GLY A 108 1.73 -0.05 4.21
C GLY A 108 1.00 -0.01 2.88
N HIS A 109 1.47 0.85 1.99
CA HIS A 109 1.05 0.94 0.60
C HIS A 109 -0.48 0.97 0.43
N HIS A 110 -1.16 1.77 1.27
CA HIS A 110 -2.62 1.96 1.27
C HIS A 110 -3.43 0.66 1.47
N GLY A 111 -2.81 -0.37 2.05
CA GLY A 111 -3.40 -1.70 2.19
C GLY A 111 -3.21 -2.60 0.98
N SER A 112 -2.17 -2.40 0.17
CA SER A 112 -1.78 -3.31 -0.92
C SER A 112 -1.54 -4.73 -0.41
N ALA A 113 -1.78 -5.73 -1.26
CA ALA A 113 -1.48 -7.14 -0.95
C ALA A 113 0.03 -7.40 -0.76
N SER A 114 0.88 -6.56 -1.37
CA SER A 114 2.35 -6.65 -1.34
C SER A 114 2.99 -6.14 -0.03
N SER A 115 2.20 -5.57 0.88
CA SER A 115 2.67 -4.99 2.14
C SER A 115 1.87 -5.48 3.34
N THR A 116 2.31 -5.13 4.54
CA THR A 116 1.69 -5.49 5.81
C THR A 116 1.54 -7.02 5.93
N THR A 117 2.68 -7.70 5.74
CA THR A 117 2.79 -9.16 5.77
C THR A 117 2.49 -9.73 7.15
N TRP A 118 2.24 -11.03 7.25
CA TRP A 118 2.04 -11.72 8.52
C TRP A 118 3.22 -11.52 9.46
N ASP A 119 4.45 -11.73 8.97
CA ASP A 119 5.67 -11.59 9.76
C ASP A 119 5.84 -10.16 10.29
N PHE A 120 5.47 -9.16 9.47
CA PHE A 120 5.55 -7.77 9.88
C PHE A 120 4.46 -7.39 10.91
N LEU A 121 3.25 -7.90 10.75
CA LEU A 121 2.18 -7.74 11.75
C LEU A 121 2.52 -8.42 13.08
N GLU A 122 3.12 -9.60 13.04
CA GLU A 122 3.60 -10.28 14.26
C GLU A 122 4.72 -9.46 14.95
N ALA A 123 5.66 -8.92 14.16
CA ALA A 123 6.77 -8.12 14.68
C ALA A 123 6.33 -6.76 15.24
N THR A 124 5.32 -6.14 14.64
CA THR A 124 4.80 -4.81 15.04
C THR A 124 3.69 -4.90 16.08
N SER A 125 2.98 -6.01 16.16
CA SER A 125 1.91 -6.32 17.14
C SER A 125 0.98 -5.13 17.47
N PRO A 126 0.42 -4.42 16.46
CA PRO A 126 -0.24 -3.14 16.69
C PRO A 126 -1.58 -3.31 17.38
N SER A 127 -1.88 -2.38 18.30
CA SER A 127 -3.22 -2.27 18.94
C SER A 127 -4.27 -1.71 17.99
N TYR A 128 -3.85 -0.93 16.99
CA TYR A 128 -4.71 -0.31 15.96
C TYR A 128 -3.98 -0.24 14.62
N ALA A 129 -4.74 -0.40 13.54
CA ALA A 129 -4.26 -0.18 12.18
C ALA A 129 -5.02 0.98 11.51
N VAL A 130 -4.29 1.88 10.85
CA VAL A 130 -4.87 2.99 10.10
C VAL A 130 -4.56 2.81 8.62
N ILE A 131 -5.60 2.77 7.80
CA ILE A 131 -5.50 2.60 6.35
C ILE A 131 -5.84 3.92 5.67
N SER A 132 -4.83 4.53 5.03
CA SER A 132 -5.00 5.73 4.23
C SER A 132 -5.24 5.36 2.77
N CYS A 133 -6.48 5.32 2.34
CA CYS A 133 -6.86 4.99 0.95
C CYS A 133 -8.01 5.86 0.47
N GLY A 134 -8.15 6.00 -0.84
CA GLY A 134 -9.22 6.79 -1.45
C GLY A 134 -10.47 5.95 -1.72
N ILE A 135 -11.64 6.60 -1.71
CA ILE A 135 -12.89 6.00 -2.17
C ILE A 135 -12.76 5.70 -3.67
N ASN A 136 -13.15 4.49 -4.08
CA ASN A 136 -13.12 4.06 -5.49
C ASN A 136 -11.74 4.25 -6.15
N ASN A 137 -10.66 4.02 -5.41
CA ASN A 137 -9.33 4.13 -5.98
C ASN A 137 -9.09 3.04 -7.05
N GLN A 138 -8.33 3.38 -8.06
CA GLN A 138 -8.09 2.52 -9.22
C GLN A 138 -7.30 1.24 -8.90
N TYR A 139 -6.71 1.15 -7.71
CA TYR A 139 -5.90 0.01 -7.27
C TYR A 139 -6.70 -0.99 -6.45
N ASN A 140 -7.97 -0.70 -6.17
CA ASN A 140 -8.85 -1.49 -5.30
C ASN A 140 -8.28 -1.68 -3.88
N HIS A 141 -7.51 -0.71 -3.39
CA HIS A 141 -7.01 -0.72 -2.02
C HIS A 141 -8.07 -0.30 -1.02
N PRO A 142 -8.09 -0.90 0.18
CA PRO A 142 -7.22 -1.98 0.64
C PRO A 142 -7.56 -3.32 -0.01
N SER A 143 -6.56 -4.18 -0.17
CA SER A 143 -6.72 -5.53 -0.75
C SER A 143 -7.43 -6.49 0.22
N ALA A 144 -8.08 -7.52 -0.33
CA ALA A 144 -8.70 -8.56 0.47
C ALA A 144 -7.68 -9.31 1.36
N ASP A 145 -6.45 -9.52 0.85
CA ASP A 145 -5.39 -10.20 1.57
C ASP A 145 -4.94 -9.42 2.82
N THR A 146 -4.71 -8.11 2.68
CA THR A 146 -4.32 -7.25 3.81
C THR A 146 -5.44 -7.15 4.82
N MET A 147 -6.69 -6.97 4.37
CA MET A 147 -7.84 -6.91 5.24
C MET A 147 -8.10 -8.24 5.96
N GLY A 148 -7.86 -9.37 5.28
CA GLY A 148 -7.92 -10.70 5.88
C GLY A 148 -6.92 -10.85 7.03
N ARG A 149 -5.65 -10.48 6.80
CA ARG A 149 -4.60 -10.53 7.84
C ARG A 149 -4.96 -9.71 9.07
N LEU A 150 -5.42 -8.46 8.88
CA LEU A 150 -5.83 -7.59 9.99
C LEU A 150 -7.03 -8.16 10.76
N SER A 151 -8.02 -8.70 10.04
CA SER A 151 -9.20 -9.34 10.63
C SER A 151 -8.85 -10.60 11.42
N ASP A 152 -8.01 -11.46 10.86
CA ASP A 152 -7.60 -12.72 11.49
C ASP A 152 -6.79 -12.50 12.77
N MET A 153 -6.03 -11.41 12.84
CA MET A 153 -5.33 -10.96 14.05
C MET A 153 -6.22 -10.17 15.01
N GLY A 154 -7.46 -9.84 14.63
CA GLY A 154 -8.38 -9.07 15.44
C GLY A 154 -7.91 -7.63 15.71
N ILE A 155 -7.14 -7.04 14.80
CA ILE A 155 -6.61 -5.69 14.94
C ILE A 155 -7.69 -4.69 14.51
N PRO A 156 -8.18 -3.80 15.41
CA PRO A 156 -9.15 -2.76 15.07
C PRO A 156 -8.63 -1.83 13.98
N VAL A 157 -9.49 -1.52 13.02
CA VAL A 157 -9.09 -0.74 11.84
C VAL A 157 -9.82 0.59 11.73
N PHE A 158 -9.06 1.61 11.35
CA PHE A 158 -9.56 2.90 10.88
C PHE A 158 -9.29 3.02 9.38
N ARG A 159 -10.24 3.56 8.61
CA ARG A 159 -10.13 3.67 7.14
C ARG A 159 -10.56 5.04 6.65
N THR A 160 -9.69 5.73 5.93
CA THR A 160 -10.01 7.07 5.40
C THR A 160 -11.07 7.05 4.30
N ASP A 161 -11.20 5.97 3.54
CA ASP A 161 -12.25 5.79 2.52
C ASP A 161 -13.66 5.61 3.11
N LYS A 162 -13.75 5.20 4.37
CA LYS A 162 -15.03 4.99 5.09
C LYS A 162 -15.35 6.13 6.05
N GLN A 163 -14.33 6.70 6.66
CA GLN A 163 -14.47 7.59 7.82
C GLN A 163 -13.98 9.02 7.55
N GLY A 164 -13.34 9.28 6.40
CA GLY A 164 -12.74 10.57 6.11
C GLY A 164 -11.49 10.84 6.95
N THR A 165 -11.39 12.02 7.52
CA THR A 165 -10.22 12.40 8.32
C THR A 165 -10.23 11.70 9.67
N ILE A 166 -9.12 11.01 9.98
CA ILE A 166 -8.90 10.30 11.25
C ILE A 166 -7.81 11.05 12.01
N ILE A 167 -8.08 11.39 13.27
CA ILE A 167 -7.13 12.09 14.12
C ILE A 167 -6.84 11.22 15.34
N ALA A 168 -5.57 10.87 15.54
CA ALA A 168 -5.04 10.27 16.75
C ALA A 168 -4.23 11.32 17.53
N VAL A 169 -4.46 11.45 18.82
CA VAL A 169 -3.73 12.38 19.68
C VAL A 169 -3.12 11.60 20.83
N SER A 170 -1.79 11.65 20.95
CA SER A 170 -1.06 11.08 22.08
C SER A 170 -0.71 12.15 23.08
N ASP A 171 -1.02 11.92 24.35
CA ASP A 171 -0.55 12.73 25.48
C ASP A 171 0.71 12.15 26.15
N GLY A 172 1.29 11.10 25.57
CA GLY A 172 2.43 10.37 26.08
C GLY A 172 2.07 9.17 26.99
N THR A 173 0.80 8.99 27.29
CA THR A 173 0.30 7.87 28.11
C THR A 173 -0.87 7.17 27.44
N THR A 174 -1.77 7.94 26.83
CA THR A 174 -2.97 7.46 26.16
C THR A 174 -3.05 8.01 24.76
N ILE A 175 -3.68 7.25 23.85
CA ILE A 175 -4.04 7.70 22.52
C ILE A 175 -5.54 7.91 22.48
N SER A 176 -5.98 9.13 22.15
CA SER A 176 -7.37 9.46 21.92
C SER A 176 -7.66 9.66 20.44
N TRP A 177 -8.83 9.25 20.01
CA TRP A 177 -9.25 9.25 18.62
C TRP A 177 -10.41 10.19 18.35
N SER A 178 -10.46 10.77 17.14
CA SER A 178 -11.61 11.60 16.71
C SER A 178 -12.89 10.79 16.49
N GLN A 179 -12.79 9.46 16.42
CA GLN A 179 -13.88 8.53 16.14
C GLN A 179 -13.48 7.12 16.56
N GLU A 180 -14.45 6.20 16.66
CA GLU A 180 -14.21 4.79 16.93
C GLU A 180 -13.67 4.08 15.68
N PRO A 181 -12.95 2.94 15.81
CA PRO A 181 -12.61 2.09 14.67
C PRO A 181 -13.86 1.74 13.85
N CYS A 182 -13.73 1.66 12.54
CA CYS A 182 -14.87 1.24 11.72
C CYS A 182 -15.03 -0.28 11.64
N ASP A 183 -13.94 -1.03 11.89
CA ASP A 183 -13.88 -2.49 11.83
C ASP A 183 -14.51 -3.06 10.54
N ASP A 184 -14.41 -2.31 9.46
CA ASP A 184 -14.83 -2.74 8.14
C ASP A 184 -13.64 -3.36 7.40
N TYR A 185 -13.57 -4.69 7.42
CA TYR A 185 -12.50 -5.47 6.77
C TYR A 185 -12.82 -5.82 5.32
N SER A 186 -13.80 -5.18 4.70
CA SER A 186 -14.05 -5.35 3.27
C SER A 186 -12.90 -4.77 2.44
N SER A 187 -12.59 -5.41 1.31
CA SER A 187 -11.63 -4.85 0.36
C SER A 187 -12.17 -3.57 -0.29
N GLY A 188 -11.28 -2.80 -0.91
CA GLY A 188 -11.64 -1.64 -1.73
C GLY A 188 -12.37 -2.00 -3.03
N ASP A 189 -12.49 -3.29 -3.33
CA ASP A 189 -13.12 -3.80 -4.54
C ASP A 189 -14.64 -3.57 -4.49
N SER A 190 -15.13 -2.71 -5.38
CA SER A 190 -16.55 -2.33 -5.46
C SER A 190 -17.46 -3.46 -5.96
N SER A 191 -16.91 -4.59 -6.39
CA SER A 191 -17.68 -5.68 -7.00
C SER A 191 -18.35 -6.63 -6.00
N VAL A 192 -18.07 -6.54 -4.70
CA VAL A 192 -18.55 -7.51 -3.69
C VAL A 192 -19.72 -6.96 -2.85
N ASN A 193 -20.11 -5.70 -2.99
CA ASN A 193 -21.13 -5.06 -2.13
C ASN A 193 -22.58 -5.12 -2.63
N ALA A 194 -22.94 -6.11 -3.43
CA ALA A 194 -24.31 -6.27 -3.88
C ALA A 194 -24.94 -7.62 -3.52
N SER A 195 -24.68 -8.17 -2.32
CA SER A 195 -25.51 -9.28 -1.82
C SER A 195 -25.36 -9.50 -0.31
N THR A 196 -26.02 -8.68 0.49
CA THR A 196 -26.53 -9.13 1.78
C THR A 196 -27.84 -8.40 2.07
N GLY A 197 -28.91 -9.02 1.67
CA GLY A 197 -30.25 -8.72 2.09
C GLY A 197 -31.02 -9.99 2.31
N VAL A 198 -31.26 -10.30 3.57
CA VAL A 198 -32.38 -11.04 4.14
C VAL A 198 -32.30 -12.55 4.31
N ALA A 199 -32.41 -12.85 5.54
CA ALA A 199 -32.61 -14.06 6.30
C ALA A 199 -33.67 -15.05 5.78
N GLY A 200 -33.45 -16.32 6.11
CA GLY A 200 -34.51 -17.19 6.60
C GLY A 200 -34.80 -18.44 5.82
N GLY A 201 -34.50 -19.58 6.44
CA GLY A 201 -35.40 -20.73 6.35
C GLY A 201 -34.93 -21.96 5.58
N ASN A 202 -34.38 -22.87 6.33
CA ASN A 202 -34.55 -24.35 6.31
C ASN A 202 -34.99 -25.10 5.05
N SER A 203 -34.26 -26.13 4.75
CA SER A 203 -34.50 -27.58 4.75
C SER A 203 -34.02 -28.34 3.52
N ASP A 204 -33.13 -29.29 3.81
CA ASP A 204 -33.04 -30.68 3.34
C ASP A 204 -33.07 -31.11 1.86
N GLN A 205 -32.00 -31.89 1.56
CA GLN A 205 -31.92 -33.08 0.68
C GLN A 205 -31.94 -32.81 -0.84
N GLU A 206 -31.17 -33.41 -1.68
CA GLU A 206 -30.52 -34.71 -1.83
C GLU A 206 -29.63 -34.68 -3.09
N GLU A 207 -28.65 -35.55 -3.06
CA GLU A 207 -27.72 -36.00 -4.10
C GLU A 207 -28.34 -36.26 -5.47
N THR A 208 -27.69 -35.85 -6.56
CA THR A 208 -27.43 -36.78 -7.69
C THR A 208 -26.35 -36.26 -8.65
N THR A 209 -25.48 -37.18 -8.98
CA THR A 209 -24.39 -37.14 -9.96
C THR A 209 -24.84 -36.88 -11.40
N ALA A 210 -24.07 -36.13 -12.18
CA ALA A 210 -23.42 -36.58 -13.43
C ALA A 210 -22.82 -35.43 -14.27
N SER A 211 -21.52 -35.60 -14.51
CA SER A 211 -20.74 -35.41 -15.74
C SER A 211 -20.87 -34.15 -16.62
N GLU A 212 -19.70 -33.51 -16.72
CA GLU A 212 -19.05 -32.99 -17.94
C GLU A 212 -19.77 -31.94 -18.78
N GLN A 213 -19.29 -30.70 -18.72
CA GLN A 213 -18.55 -30.08 -19.84
C GLN A 213 -17.98 -28.74 -19.40
N GLU A 214 -16.71 -28.57 -19.67
CA GLU A 214 -15.94 -27.34 -19.52
C GLU A 214 -16.51 -26.25 -20.45
N GLU A 215 -16.87 -25.11 -19.90
CA GLU A 215 -16.71 -23.83 -20.56
C GLU A 215 -16.15 -22.83 -19.56
N SER A 216 -14.85 -22.62 -19.71
CA SER A 216 -14.06 -21.61 -19.10
C SER A 216 -14.56 -20.21 -19.51
N ASN A 217 -15.34 -19.58 -18.66
CA ASN A 217 -15.57 -18.13 -18.72
C ASN A 217 -14.90 -17.50 -17.50
N ASN A 218 -13.59 -17.40 -17.58
CA ASN A 218 -12.79 -16.55 -16.69
C ASN A 218 -12.79 -15.14 -17.28
N THR A 219 -13.73 -14.30 -16.88
CA THR A 219 -13.69 -12.87 -17.15
C THR A 219 -12.67 -12.23 -16.24
N ASP A 220 -11.42 -12.18 -16.70
CA ASP A 220 -10.30 -11.45 -16.10
C ASP A 220 -10.52 -9.94 -16.36
N VAL A 221 -11.40 -9.35 -15.56
CA VAL A 221 -11.71 -7.92 -15.59
C VAL A 221 -10.79 -7.25 -14.58
N GLY A 222 -9.61 -6.80 -15.02
CA GLY A 222 -8.79 -5.93 -14.18
C GLY A 222 -7.29 -5.90 -14.41
N THR A 223 -6.68 -6.87 -15.07
CA THR A 223 -5.25 -6.83 -15.32
C THR A 223 -4.93 -5.76 -16.38
N MET A 224 -4.19 -4.72 -15.99
CA MET A 224 -3.73 -3.70 -16.92
C MET A 224 -2.54 -4.21 -17.72
N VAL A 225 -2.56 -3.96 -19.02
CA VAL A 225 -1.51 -4.37 -19.96
C VAL A 225 -1.08 -3.19 -20.82
N TRP A 226 0.14 -3.29 -21.36
CA TRP A 226 0.68 -2.28 -22.26
C TRP A 226 0.49 -2.71 -23.70
N ILE A 227 -0.09 -1.85 -24.53
CA ILE A 227 -0.17 -2.05 -25.98
C ILE A 227 0.74 -1.05 -26.69
N PRO A 228 1.51 -1.52 -27.69
CA PRO A 228 2.39 -0.66 -28.47
C PRO A 228 1.61 0.20 -29.47
N ALA A 229 2.21 1.28 -29.93
CA ALA A 229 1.67 2.07 -31.03
C ALA A 229 1.58 1.28 -32.35
N THR A 230 2.44 0.28 -32.51
CA THR A 230 2.47 -0.63 -33.68
C THR A 230 2.76 -2.06 -33.19
N GLY A 231 1.96 -3.03 -33.64
CA GLY A 231 2.09 -4.43 -33.24
C GLY A 231 0.75 -5.01 -32.82
N GLU A 232 0.71 -6.32 -32.53
CA GLU A 232 -0.49 -7.09 -32.25
C GLU A 232 -0.42 -7.83 -30.90
N LYS A 233 0.53 -7.44 -30.05
CA LYS A 233 0.73 -8.09 -28.75
C LYS A 233 0.61 -7.08 -27.61
N TYR A 234 -0.07 -7.48 -26.52
CA TYR A 234 -0.03 -6.75 -25.27
C TYR A 234 1.08 -7.30 -24.36
N HIS A 235 1.56 -6.48 -23.45
CA HIS A 235 2.73 -6.73 -22.61
C HIS A 235 2.44 -6.41 -21.15
N SER A 236 3.09 -7.12 -20.22
CA SER A 236 3.02 -6.81 -18.78
C SER A 236 3.87 -5.59 -18.41
N ILE A 237 4.86 -5.23 -19.22
CA ILE A 237 5.77 -4.09 -19.00
C ILE A 237 5.88 -3.22 -20.25
N PRO A 238 6.07 -1.87 -20.11
CA PRO A 238 6.05 -0.94 -21.25
C PRO A 238 7.29 -0.97 -22.14
N ASN A 239 8.34 -1.65 -21.73
CA ASN A 239 9.63 -1.73 -22.44
C ASN A 239 9.99 -3.14 -22.90
N CYS A 240 9.00 -4.04 -23.00
CA CYS A 240 9.25 -5.42 -23.43
C CYS A 240 9.69 -5.50 -24.89
N GLY A 241 10.82 -6.11 -25.14
CA GLY A 241 11.33 -6.34 -26.48
C GLY A 241 11.75 -5.05 -27.20
N ARG A 242 11.04 -4.69 -28.27
CA ARG A 242 11.28 -3.46 -29.06
C ARG A 242 10.16 -2.42 -28.89
N MET A 243 9.29 -2.59 -27.90
CA MET A 243 8.23 -1.63 -27.63
C MET A 243 8.85 -0.31 -27.14
N ASN A 244 8.39 0.81 -27.70
CA ASN A 244 8.79 2.12 -27.23
C ASN A 244 7.87 2.55 -26.07
N PRO A 245 8.38 2.69 -24.84
CA PRO A 245 7.56 3.05 -23.69
C PRO A 245 6.92 4.44 -23.82
N ASP A 246 7.53 5.38 -24.54
CA ASP A 246 7.01 6.74 -24.74
C ASP A 246 5.73 6.78 -25.59
N THR A 247 5.50 5.74 -26.39
CA THR A 247 4.34 5.62 -27.29
C THR A 247 3.41 4.48 -26.93
N ALA A 248 3.79 3.66 -25.97
CA ALA A 248 2.93 2.60 -25.43
C ALA A 248 1.82 3.21 -24.57
N ARG A 249 0.64 2.61 -24.60
CA ARG A 249 -0.46 3.00 -23.73
C ARG A 249 -0.94 1.82 -22.89
N GLN A 250 -1.41 2.11 -21.71
CA GLN A 250 -1.95 1.13 -20.79
C GLN A 250 -3.46 1.01 -20.99
N VAL A 251 -3.95 -0.21 -21.08
CA VAL A 251 -5.38 -0.55 -21.20
C VAL A 251 -5.66 -1.79 -20.36
N SER A 252 -6.93 -2.09 -20.07
CA SER A 252 -7.26 -3.39 -19.46
C SER A 252 -6.96 -4.53 -20.43
N ARG A 253 -6.64 -5.71 -19.90
CA ARG A 253 -6.39 -6.90 -20.72
C ARG A 253 -7.58 -7.22 -21.61
N SER A 254 -8.80 -7.14 -21.07
CA SER A 254 -10.03 -7.35 -21.82
C SER A 254 -10.20 -6.34 -22.96
N GLU A 255 -9.83 -5.08 -22.78
CA GLU A 255 -9.84 -4.06 -23.82
C GLU A 255 -8.78 -4.35 -24.89
N ALA A 256 -7.57 -4.76 -24.50
CA ALA A 256 -6.52 -5.16 -25.45
C ALA A 256 -6.96 -6.34 -26.28
N GLU A 257 -7.56 -7.36 -25.69
CA GLU A 257 -8.06 -8.55 -26.37
C GLU A 257 -9.25 -8.20 -27.29
N ALA A 258 -10.16 -7.34 -26.89
CA ALA A 258 -11.24 -6.82 -27.72
C ALA A 258 -10.73 -6.02 -28.93
N MET A 259 -9.55 -5.38 -28.81
CA MET A 259 -8.86 -4.72 -29.91
C MET A 259 -8.04 -5.68 -30.78
N GLY A 260 -8.04 -6.97 -30.47
CA GLY A 260 -7.34 -8.01 -31.25
C GLY A 260 -5.88 -8.22 -30.84
N TYR A 261 -5.42 -7.64 -29.72
CA TYR A 261 -4.08 -7.91 -29.22
C TYR A 261 -4.03 -9.25 -28.49
N GLY A 262 -2.98 -10.03 -28.74
CA GLY A 262 -2.70 -11.26 -28.00
C GLY A 262 -1.56 -11.09 -26.99
N PRO A 263 -1.34 -12.05 -26.07
CA PRO A 263 -0.25 -11.97 -25.11
C PRO A 263 1.11 -12.05 -25.77
N CYS A 264 2.09 -11.34 -25.20
CA CYS A 264 3.48 -11.41 -25.62
C CYS A 264 4.17 -12.61 -24.96
N SER A 265 4.72 -13.54 -25.73
CA SER A 265 5.41 -14.74 -25.22
C SER A 265 6.71 -14.49 -24.47
N LYS A 266 7.15 -13.23 -24.32
CA LYS A 266 8.36 -12.87 -23.58
C LYS A 266 8.09 -12.36 -22.17
N CYS A 267 6.89 -11.85 -21.94
CA CYS A 267 6.49 -11.29 -20.63
C CYS A 267 5.13 -11.80 -20.14
N TYR A 268 4.56 -12.78 -20.82
CA TYR A 268 3.40 -13.60 -20.45
C TYR A 268 3.70 -15.06 -20.67
#